data_a342365145b60317ee3d2041eb37fb33
#
_entry.id   a342365145b60317ee3d2041eb37fb33
#
_cell.length_a   1.000
_cell.length_b   1.000
_cell.length_c   1.000
_cell.angle_alpha   90.00
_cell.angle_beta   90.00
_cell.angle_gamma   90.00
#
_symmetry.space_group_name_H-M   'P 1'
#
loop_
_entity.id
_entity.type
_entity.pdbx_description
1 polymer ?
#
loop_
_entity_poly.entity_id
_entity_poly.type
_entity_poly.pdbx_seq_one_letter_code
_entity_poly.pdbx_strand_id
1 'polypeptide(L)'
;MKRSKVKGKKETKHSSLIVRWVSIVALTIMVSFIVFSVVIYSVVGQQSLVQQKKTSTEMVVKLNESLNRIPHELQISNVVPALTPSTRNVLEGNPPITNDDHPGSAFNDDLLSSLTNPDLSVVVYNLEKEDVFDNGGPIPKFKHIKGDYSMESVYVKGHRRQIITYQKVRAAHSGKLTGYIVVANKMSYYNELMHDLLKWMVRISAIAIVVFILISYMIVRGVVRPIKEMSKVAREVNADPNSTARIRRFHRNDELQELAVSLNQMLDRMQRYIDQQKEFVGDVSHELRTPVAVIEGHLNLLERWGKDDPEILEESINASLQEANRMQHLIQEMLDLTRAEQINVQYPNAVTNVADVLKRVAGDMAMVHQDFSIGLEMDDLPQDTEIQIYQGHLEQLLVILVDNGIKYSTTRKEINISAGLAQTDVHIIVQDFGEGISKEDQSKIFNRFYRVDKARTREKGGNGLGLSIAQKLVNSYHGKISVESVEGQGSQFIIEFPALTKKQAQTLRERAQSQKEAE
;
A
#
# COMPACT_ATOMS: atom_id res chain seq x y z
N MET A 1 44.75 20.68 25.63
CA MET A 1 43.69 19.69 25.38
C MET A 1 42.37 20.40 25.04
N LYS A 2 42.10 20.65 23.77
CA LYS A 2 40.86 21.32 23.30
C LYS A 2 39.79 20.24 23.00
N ARG A 3 38.71 20.22 23.76
CA ARG A 3 37.53 19.38 23.50
C ARG A 3 36.76 19.97 22.28
N SER A 4 36.76 19.27 21.16
CA SER A 4 35.93 19.55 20.00
C SER A 4 34.49 19.21 20.35
N LYS A 5 33.61 20.22 20.34
CA LYS A 5 32.16 20.05 20.43
C LYS A 5 31.67 19.50 19.08
N VAL A 6 31.32 18.24 19.04
CA VAL A 6 30.55 17.65 17.93
C VAL A 6 29.16 18.29 17.93
N LYS A 7 28.89 19.15 16.94
CA LYS A 7 27.56 19.69 16.67
C LYS A 7 26.64 18.53 16.27
N GLY A 8 25.68 18.19 17.14
CA GLY A 8 24.62 17.27 16.81
C GLY A 8 23.88 17.74 15.54
N LYS A 9 23.90 16.91 14.52
CA LYS A 9 23.09 17.06 13.32
C LYS A 9 21.63 17.06 13.76
N LYS A 10 20.93 18.19 13.59
CA LYS A 10 19.46 18.26 13.74
C LYS A 10 18.85 17.22 12.81
N GLU A 11 18.31 16.15 13.38
CA GLU A 11 17.42 15.24 12.66
C GLU A 11 16.28 16.06 12.05
N THR A 12 16.28 16.20 10.76
CA THR A 12 15.13 16.73 10.02
C THR A 12 13.96 15.79 10.30
N LYS A 13 12.98 16.25 11.08
CA LYS A 13 11.71 15.56 11.29
C LYS A 13 11.05 15.35 9.92
N HIS A 14 11.32 14.24 9.27
CA HIS A 14 10.59 13.83 8.09
C HIS A 14 9.12 13.64 8.49
N SER A 15 8.27 14.59 8.09
CA SER A 15 6.83 14.41 8.21
C SER A 15 6.45 13.14 7.43
N SER A 16 5.80 12.19 8.12
CA SER A 16 5.34 10.95 7.48
C SER A 16 4.56 11.28 6.21
N LEU A 17 4.84 10.58 5.11
CA LEU A 17 4.15 10.73 3.83
C LEU A 17 2.62 10.69 4.01
N ILE A 18 2.14 9.80 4.87
CA ILE A 18 0.73 9.64 5.19
C ILE A 18 0.16 10.91 5.85
N VAL A 19 0.89 11.50 6.81
CA VAL A 19 0.47 12.77 7.45
C VAL A 19 0.39 13.89 6.41
N ARG A 20 1.32 13.93 5.46
CA ARG A 20 1.27 14.88 4.33
C ARG A 20 0.02 14.66 3.47
N TRP A 21 -0.27 13.44 3.06
CA TRP A 21 -1.44 13.13 2.24
C TRP A 21 -2.75 13.45 2.97
N VAL A 22 -2.88 13.05 4.24
CA VAL A 22 -4.04 13.39 5.07
C VAL A 22 -4.19 14.91 5.18
N SER A 23 -3.10 15.65 5.39
CA SER A 23 -3.15 17.12 5.47
C SER A 23 -3.52 17.76 4.13
N ILE A 24 -3.05 17.23 3.01
CA ILE A 24 -3.40 17.73 1.66
C ILE A 24 -4.89 17.51 1.39
N VAL A 25 -5.39 16.30 1.61
CA VAL A 25 -6.83 15.98 1.44
C VAL A 25 -7.69 16.88 2.34
N ALA A 26 -7.27 17.05 3.58
CA ALA A 26 -7.91 17.96 4.53
C ALA A 26 -8.02 19.40 4.01
N LEU A 27 -6.89 19.92 3.56
CA LEU A 27 -6.81 21.27 3.02
C LEU A 27 -7.69 21.41 1.77
N THR A 28 -7.67 20.42 0.89
CA THR A 28 -8.49 20.43 -0.33
C THR A 28 -9.98 20.45 -0.01
N ILE A 29 -10.45 19.62 0.94
CA ILE A 29 -11.85 19.60 1.37
C ILE A 29 -12.23 20.94 2.00
N MET A 30 -11.37 21.50 2.87
CA MET A 30 -11.63 22.79 3.52
C MET A 30 -11.71 23.93 2.49
N VAL A 31 -10.79 23.99 1.53
CA VAL A 31 -10.80 24.99 0.47
C VAL A 31 -12.05 24.83 -0.41
N SER A 32 -12.40 23.62 -0.80
CA SER A 32 -13.60 23.33 -1.58
C SER A 32 -14.87 23.79 -0.85
N PHE A 33 -14.96 23.54 0.46
CA PHE A 33 -16.08 23.98 1.27
C PHE A 33 -16.18 25.52 1.36
N ILE A 34 -15.04 26.21 1.52
CA ILE A 34 -15.01 27.69 1.53
C ILE A 34 -15.47 28.24 0.17
N VAL A 35 -14.93 27.71 -0.92
CA VAL A 35 -15.31 28.13 -2.28
C VAL A 35 -16.81 27.93 -2.51
N PHE A 36 -17.33 26.75 -2.18
CA PHE A 36 -18.75 26.43 -2.31
C PHE A 36 -19.64 27.38 -1.47
N SER A 37 -19.21 27.68 -0.25
CA SER A 37 -19.91 28.62 0.64
C SER A 37 -19.94 30.03 0.05
N VAL A 38 -18.82 30.50 -0.50
CA VAL A 38 -18.77 31.85 -1.14
C VAL A 38 -19.65 31.89 -2.37
N VAL A 39 -19.67 30.81 -3.17
CA VAL A 39 -20.53 30.73 -4.37
C VAL A 39 -22.01 30.79 -3.96
N ILE A 40 -22.45 29.99 -3.00
CA ILE A 40 -23.84 30.00 -2.52
C ILE A 40 -24.21 31.39 -2.02
N TYR A 41 -23.39 32.00 -1.15
CA TYR A 41 -23.63 33.32 -0.63
C TYR A 41 -23.78 34.35 -1.75
N SER A 42 -22.92 34.31 -2.76
CA SER A 42 -22.97 35.21 -3.91
C SER A 42 -24.24 35.00 -4.76
N VAL A 43 -24.58 33.75 -5.09
CA VAL A 43 -25.73 33.41 -5.94
C VAL A 43 -27.03 33.80 -5.27
N VAL A 44 -27.23 33.40 -4.00
CA VAL A 44 -28.43 33.75 -3.23
C VAL A 44 -28.56 35.28 -3.06
N GLY A 45 -27.42 35.92 -2.77
CA GLY A 45 -27.39 37.38 -2.64
C GLY A 45 -27.75 38.10 -3.93
N GLN A 46 -27.22 37.66 -5.08
CA GLN A 46 -27.56 38.26 -6.37
C GLN A 46 -29.03 38.02 -6.74
N GLN A 47 -29.54 36.80 -6.58
CA GLN A 47 -30.91 36.44 -6.90
C GLN A 47 -31.92 37.26 -6.05
N SER A 48 -31.68 37.33 -4.75
CA SER A 48 -32.51 38.14 -3.85
C SER A 48 -32.43 39.62 -4.16
N LEU A 49 -31.25 40.16 -4.54
CA LEU A 49 -31.08 41.54 -4.96
C LEU A 49 -31.88 41.87 -6.22
N VAL A 50 -31.86 40.99 -7.21
CA VAL A 50 -32.62 41.14 -8.45
C VAL A 50 -34.11 41.19 -8.15
N GLN A 51 -34.60 40.33 -7.25
CA GLN A 51 -36.00 40.32 -6.84
C GLN A 51 -36.39 41.62 -6.13
N GLN A 52 -35.55 42.14 -5.23
CA GLN A 52 -35.84 43.40 -4.54
C GLN A 52 -35.83 44.62 -5.49
N LYS A 53 -34.95 44.63 -6.50
CA LYS A 53 -34.95 45.66 -7.55
C LYS A 53 -36.25 45.61 -8.37
N LYS A 54 -36.70 44.40 -8.72
CA LYS A 54 -37.95 44.21 -9.46
C LYS A 54 -39.15 44.75 -8.69
N THR A 55 -39.27 44.42 -7.39
CA THR A 55 -40.31 44.93 -6.52
C THR A 55 -40.32 46.48 -6.47
N SER A 56 -39.14 47.10 -6.34
CA SER A 56 -39.03 48.56 -6.34
C SER A 56 -39.43 49.17 -7.69
N THR A 57 -39.10 48.56 -8.81
CA THR A 57 -39.44 49.02 -10.16
C THR A 57 -40.95 48.90 -10.39
N GLU A 58 -41.55 47.75 -10.05
CA GLU A 58 -43.01 47.53 -10.18
C GLU A 58 -43.82 48.58 -9.38
N MET A 59 -43.34 48.88 -8.18
CA MET A 59 -43.98 49.93 -7.35
C MET A 59 -43.94 51.31 -8.03
N VAL A 60 -42.76 51.69 -8.53
CA VAL A 60 -42.61 52.99 -9.22
C VAL A 60 -43.44 53.06 -10.49
N VAL A 61 -43.54 51.98 -11.25
CA VAL A 61 -44.35 51.91 -12.48
C VAL A 61 -45.83 52.09 -12.14
N LYS A 62 -46.35 51.32 -11.15
CA LYS A 62 -47.76 51.45 -10.69
C LYS A 62 -48.12 52.88 -10.21
N LEU A 63 -47.22 53.47 -9.42
CA LEU A 63 -47.36 54.84 -8.96
C LEU A 63 -47.38 55.84 -10.13
N ASN A 64 -46.48 55.69 -11.07
CA ASN A 64 -46.37 56.53 -12.24
C ASN A 64 -47.65 56.45 -13.12
N GLU A 65 -48.19 55.23 -13.31
CA GLU A 65 -49.42 54.97 -14.06
C GLU A 65 -50.62 55.65 -13.41
N SER A 66 -50.67 55.74 -12.09
CA SER A 66 -51.73 56.44 -11.36
C SER A 66 -51.58 57.95 -11.42
N LEU A 67 -50.36 58.47 -11.27
CA LEU A 67 -50.09 59.91 -11.16
C LEU A 67 -49.92 60.62 -12.51
N ASN A 68 -49.53 59.89 -13.62
CA ASN A 68 -49.37 60.48 -14.94
C ASN A 68 -50.67 60.95 -15.56
N ARG A 69 -51.82 60.54 -15.03
CA ARG A 69 -53.16 60.97 -15.43
C ARG A 69 -53.48 62.39 -14.97
N ILE A 70 -52.73 62.95 -14.01
CA ILE A 70 -52.89 64.28 -13.45
C ILE A 70 -52.25 65.30 -14.42
N PRO A 71 -53.03 66.20 -15.05
CA PRO A 71 -52.52 67.13 -16.06
C PRO A 71 -51.77 68.35 -15.46
N HIS A 72 -51.93 68.62 -14.16
CA HIS A 72 -51.35 69.73 -13.47
C HIS A 72 -50.25 69.30 -12.50
N GLU A 73 -49.58 70.27 -11.89
CA GLU A 73 -48.58 69.98 -10.84
C GLU A 73 -49.16 69.11 -9.74
N LEU A 74 -48.35 68.20 -9.21
CA LEU A 74 -48.75 67.32 -8.12
C LEU A 74 -48.89 68.11 -6.83
N GLN A 75 -50.07 67.99 -6.25
CA GLN A 75 -50.48 68.66 -4.97
C GLN A 75 -51.20 67.60 -4.11
N ILE A 76 -51.22 67.81 -2.80
CA ILE A 76 -51.91 66.92 -1.85
C ILE A 76 -53.37 66.68 -2.29
N SER A 77 -54.05 67.69 -2.80
CA SER A 77 -55.41 67.60 -3.26
C SER A 77 -55.69 66.70 -4.45
N ASN A 78 -54.68 66.44 -5.30
CA ASN A 78 -54.85 65.60 -6.49
C ASN A 78 -54.12 64.29 -6.39
N VAL A 79 -53.02 64.20 -5.63
CA VAL A 79 -52.23 62.98 -5.47
C VAL A 79 -52.93 61.96 -4.60
N VAL A 80 -53.42 62.35 -3.43
CA VAL A 80 -54.08 61.41 -2.51
C VAL A 80 -55.27 60.70 -3.15
N PRO A 81 -56.21 61.41 -3.82
CA PRO A 81 -57.28 60.73 -4.55
C PRO A 81 -56.87 59.85 -5.69
N ALA A 82 -55.78 60.18 -6.35
CA ALA A 82 -55.27 59.36 -7.44
C ALA A 82 -54.55 58.05 -6.98
N LEU A 83 -53.96 58.05 -5.79
CA LEU A 83 -53.31 56.89 -5.22
C LEU A 83 -54.25 55.95 -4.45
N THR A 84 -55.39 56.45 -4.01
CA THR A 84 -56.37 55.72 -3.19
C THR A 84 -57.79 55.80 -3.74
N PRO A 85 -58.04 55.54 -5.03
CA PRO A 85 -59.35 55.73 -5.61
C PRO A 85 -60.43 54.83 -4.98
N SER A 86 -60.08 53.55 -4.69
CA SER A 86 -61.01 52.61 -4.06
C SER A 86 -61.36 52.99 -2.63
N THR A 87 -60.39 53.46 -1.84
CA THR A 87 -60.57 53.91 -0.46
C THR A 87 -61.42 55.16 -0.43
N ARG A 88 -61.24 56.11 -1.33
CA ARG A 88 -62.04 57.30 -1.47
C ARG A 88 -63.50 57.00 -1.77
N ASN A 89 -63.75 56.10 -2.75
CA ASN A 89 -65.12 55.71 -3.10
C ASN A 89 -65.87 55.11 -1.90
N VAL A 90 -65.18 54.24 -1.13
CA VAL A 90 -65.78 53.66 0.08
C VAL A 90 -66.06 54.69 1.14
N LEU A 91 -65.17 55.67 1.34
CA LEU A 91 -65.39 56.79 2.31
C LEU A 91 -66.49 57.76 1.88
N GLU A 92 -66.71 57.89 0.54
CA GLU A 92 -67.79 58.69 -0.03
C GLU A 92 -69.14 57.94 -0.09
N GLY A 93 -69.22 56.71 0.44
CA GLY A 93 -70.38 55.85 0.43
C GLY A 93 -70.70 55.20 -0.89
N ASN A 94 -69.79 55.26 -1.85
CA ASN A 94 -69.91 54.60 -3.13
C ASN A 94 -69.35 53.15 -3.06
N PRO A 95 -69.81 52.19 -3.94
CA PRO A 95 -69.24 50.88 -3.93
C PRO A 95 -67.74 50.92 -4.34
N PRO A 96 -66.90 50.03 -3.83
CA PRO A 96 -65.50 49.98 -4.19
C PRO A 96 -65.37 49.71 -5.71
N ILE A 97 -64.37 50.30 -6.35
CA ILE A 97 -64.05 50.04 -7.77
C ILE A 97 -63.64 48.57 -7.90
N THR A 98 -64.51 47.77 -8.51
CA THR A 98 -64.20 46.33 -8.76
C THR A 98 -63.84 46.14 -10.22
N ASN A 99 -62.78 45.34 -10.50
CA ASN A 99 -62.61 44.76 -11.81
C ASN A 99 -63.64 43.64 -11.97
N ASP A 100 -64.22 43.49 -13.16
CA ASP A 100 -65.43 42.71 -13.48
C ASP A 100 -65.45 41.23 -13.05
N ASP A 101 -64.37 40.66 -12.60
CA ASP A 101 -64.30 39.19 -12.34
C ASP A 101 -64.43 38.77 -10.87
N HIS A 102 -64.29 39.67 -9.88
CA HIS A 102 -64.51 39.31 -8.47
C HIS A 102 -65.06 40.49 -7.69
N PRO A 103 -66.26 40.43 -7.07
CA PRO A 103 -66.77 41.41 -6.13
C PRO A 103 -65.90 41.34 -4.88
N GLY A 104 -64.78 42.02 -4.90
CA GLY A 104 -63.76 41.99 -3.84
C GLY A 104 -63.80 43.20 -2.95
N SER A 105 -63.33 43.09 -1.77
CA SER A 105 -63.21 44.14 -0.79
C SER A 105 -62.35 45.31 -1.29
N ALA A 106 -62.53 46.47 -0.76
CA ALA A 106 -61.70 47.68 -0.99
C ALA A 106 -60.19 47.46 -0.75
N PHE A 107 -59.80 46.28 -0.23
CA PHE A 107 -58.43 45.85 0.04
C PHE A 107 -57.80 45.04 -1.06
N ASN A 108 -58.50 44.77 -2.18
CA ASN A 108 -57.97 44.08 -3.34
C ASN A 108 -57.24 45.01 -4.33
N ASP A 109 -56.97 46.25 -3.93
CA ASP A 109 -56.15 47.16 -4.70
C ASP A 109 -54.66 46.86 -4.49
N ASP A 110 -54.04 46.37 -5.54
CA ASP A 110 -52.61 46.05 -5.60
C ASP A 110 -51.70 47.22 -5.23
N LEU A 111 -52.15 48.44 -5.52
CA LEU A 111 -51.42 49.66 -5.18
C LEU A 111 -51.47 49.91 -3.69
N LEU A 112 -52.69 49.85 -3.08
CA LEU A 112 -52.88 50.03 -1.65
C LEU A 112 -52.09 48.98 -0.85
N SER A 113 -52.17 47.73 -1.26
CA SER A 113 -51.40 46.65 -0.66
C SER A 113 -49.86 46.86 -0.77
N SER A 114 -49.41 47.43 -1.87
CA SER A 114 -48.00 47.78 -2.04
C SER A 114 -47.59 49.02 -1.22
N LEU A 115 -48.41 49.96 -1.07
CA LEU A 115 -48.19 51.16 -0.22
C LEU A 115 -48.14 50.82 1.28
N THR A 116 -48.85 49.79 1.71
CA THR A 116 -48.83 49.32 3.11
C THR A 116 -47.66 48.43 3.45
N ASN A 117 -46.83 48.09 2.45
CA ASN A 117 -45.61 47.25 2.67
C ASN A 117 -44.61 48.00 3.56
N PRO A 118 -44.27 47.51 4.76
CA PRO A 118 -43.38 48.19 5.71
C PRO A 118 -41.94 48.35 5.22
N ASP A 119 -41.55 47.57 4.19
CA ASP A 119 -40.22 47.65 3.59
C ASP A 119 -40.11 48.74 2.51
N LEU A 120 -41.24 49.26 2.02
CA LEU A 120 -41.28 50.29 1.00
C LEU A 120 -41.67 51.62 1.62
N SER A 121 -40.80 52.61 1.49
CA SER A 121 -41.11 54.01 1.80
C SER A 121 -41.33 54.73 0.47
N VAL A 122 -42.52 55.28 0.30
CA VAL A 122 -42.94 56.02 -0.89
C VAL A 122 -43.10 57.45 -0.57
N VAL A 123 -42.48 58.30 -1.37
CA VAL A 123 -42.67 59.79 -1.24
C VAL A 123 -42.92 60.36 -2.64
N VAL A 124 -43.91 61.19 -2.75
CA VAL A 124 -44.22 61.98 -3.97
C VAL A 124 -43.88 63.43 -3.71
N TYR A 125 -43.10 64.00 -4.58
CA TYR A 125 -42.69 65.43 -4.52
C TYR A 125 -43.36 66.27 -5.63
N ASN A 126 -43.67 67.51 -5.33
CA ASN A 126 -44.09 68.53 -6.33
C ASN A 126 -42.85 69.10 -7.07
N LEU A 127 -43.04 70.08 -7.95
CA LEU A 127 -41.93 70.71 -8.70
C LEU A 127 -40.99 71.54 -7.81
N GLU A 128 -41.52 72.08 -6.67
CA GLU A 128 -40.79 72.84 -5.65
C GLU A 128 -40.00 71.90 -4.72
N LYS A 129 -40.15 70.56 -4.87
CA LYS A 129 -39.54 69.53 -4.05
C LYS A 129 -40.09 69.42 -2.64
N GLU A 130 -41.31 69.86 -2.44
CA GLU A 130 -42.04 69.59 -1.23
C GLU A 130 -42.72 68.22 -1.31
N ASP A 131 -42.79 67.51 -0.17
CA ASP A 131 -43.49 66.22 -0.07
C ASP A 131 -44.99 66.42 -0.06
N VAL A 132 -45.67 65.95 -1.07
CA VAL A 132 -47.12 66.01 -1.23
C VAL A 132 -47.84 64.73 -0.81
N PHE A 133 -47.10 63.66 -0.68
CA PHE A 133 -47.56 62.38 -0.15
C PHE A 133 -46.40 61.58 0.39
N ASP A 134 -46.53 60.98 1.57
CA ASP A 134 -45.67 59.93 2.08
C ASP A 134 -46.50 58.80 2.71
N ASN A 135 -46.01 57.59 2.74
CA ASN A 135 -46.67 56.44 3.38
C ASN A 135 -46.22 56.20 4.83
N GLY A 136 -45.64 57.23 5.51
CA GLY A 136 -45.15 57.14 6.89
C GLY A 136 -43.82 56.43 7.10
N GLY A 137 -43.09 56.13 6.01
CA GLY A 137 -41.78 55.58 6.09
C GLY A 137 -40.65 56.61 6.21
N PRO A 138 -39.41 56.23 6.50
CA PRO A 138 -38.28 57.15 6.53
C PRO A 138 -38.09 57.81 5.16
N ILE A 139 -38.19 59.11 5.10
CA ILE A 139 -38.09 59.89 3.86
C ILE A 139 -36.63 59.94 3.38
N PRO A 140 -36.28 59.36 2.19
CA PRO A 140 -34.98 59.56 1.64
C PRO A 140 -34.80 61.02 1.17
N LYS A 141 -33.57 61.54 1.34
CA LYS A 141 -33.29 62.91 0.84
C LYS A 141 -33.48 62.96 -0.67
N PHE A 142 -34.19 63.94 -1.15
CA PHE A 142 -34.40 64.19 -2.56
C PHE A 142 -33.05 64.41 -3.27
N LYS A 143 -32.84 63.69 -4.37
CA LYS A 143 -31.66 63.84 -5.23
C LYS A 143 -32.09 64.16 -6.65
N HIS A 144 -31.48 65.16 -7.23
CA HIS A 144 -31.80 65.56 -8.60
C HIS A 144 -31.30 64.46 -9.58
N ILE A 145 -32.19 63.97 -10.43
CA ILE A 145 -31.88 62.96 -11.45
C ILE A 145 -31.79 63.57 -12.84
N LYS A 146 -30.76 63.21 -13.62
CA LYS A 146 -30.56 63.70 -15.01
C LYS A 146 -31.57 63.11 -15.98
N GLY A 147 -31.91 61.84 -15.84
CA GLY A 147 -32.90 61.11 -16.65
C GLY A 147 -34.29 61.11 -16.07
N ASP A 148 -35.26 60.42 -16.69
CA ASP A 148 -36.60 60.24 -16.19
C ASP A 148 -36.68 59.17 -15.08
N TYR A 149 -35.71 58.25 -15.05
CA TYR A 149 -35.61 57.15 -14.09
C TYR A 149 -34.18 57.00 -13.57
N SER A 150 -34.02 56.70 -12.30
CA SER A 150 -32.73 56.34 -11.68
C SER A 150 -32.95 55.41 -10.50
N MET A 151 -32.09 54.37 -10.41
CA MET A 151 -32.08 53.43 -9.27
C MET A 151 -30.69 53.38 -8.67
N GLU A 152 -30.61 53.63 -7.37
CA GLU A 152 -29.34 53.59 -6.63
C GLU A 152 -29.43 52.61 -5.47
N SER A 153 -28.31 51.90 -5.24
CA SER A 153 -28.15 51.03 -4.06
C SER A 153 -27.27 51.74 -3.04
N VAL A 154 -27.81 52.00 -1.87
CA VAL A 154 -27.17 52.80 -0.80
C VAL A 154 -26.98 51.92 0.44
N TYR A 155 -25.86 52.08 1.14
CA TYR A 155 -25.65 51.48 2.46
C TYR A 155 -25.98 52.49 3.55
N VAL A 156 -26.84 52.08 4.47
CA VAL A 156 -27.26 52.90 5.64
C VAL A 156 -26.57 52.39 6.91
N LYS A 157 -26.60 53.16 8.02
CA LYS A 157 -26.03 52.79 9.32
C LYS A 157 -26.33 51.33 9.68
N GLY A 158 -25.27 50.56 10.03
CA GLY A 158 -25.38 49.14 10.34
C GLY A 158 -25.17 48.21 9.15
N HIS A 159 -24.57 48.66 8.03
CA HIS A 159 -24.28 47.88 6.83
C HIS A 159 -25.52 47.31 6.14
N ARG A 160 -26.70 47.84 6.42
CA ARG A 160 -27.93 47.46 5.75
C ARG A 160 -27.98 48.07 4.36
N ARG A 161 -28.26 47.26 3.34
CA ARG A 161 -28.41 47.71 1.97
C ARG A 161 -29.84 48.17 1.73
N GLN A 162 -30.00 49.31 1.06
CA GLN A 162 -31.28 49.84 0.62
C GLN A 162 -31.23 50.17 -0.88
N ILE A 163 -32.39 50.10 -1.54
CA ILE A 163 -32.51 50.53 -2.94
C ILE A 163 -33.40 51.76 -2.94
N ILE A 164 -32.95 52.85 -3.55
CA ILE A 164 -33.72 54.05 -3.74
C ILE A 164 -33.95 54.24 -5.24
N THR A 165 -35.20 54.32 -5.64
CA THR A 165 -35.64 54.49 -7.01
C THR A 165 -36.30 55.84 -7.17
N TYR A 166 -35.86 56.61 -8.12
CA TYR A 166 -36.37 57.94 -8.45
C TYR A 166 -37.00 57.88 -9.85
N GLN A 167 -38.23 58.51 -10.00
CA GLN A 167 -38.96 58.60 -11.25
C GLN A 167 -39.55 60.02 -11.39
N LYS A 168 -39.33 60.61 -12.58
CA LYS A 168 -40.06 61.86 -12.94
C LYS A 168 -41.46 61.50 -13.42
N VAL A 169 -42.48 62.23 -12.87
CA VAL A 169 -43.85 62.06 -13.32
C VAL A 169 -44.13 63.12 -14.39
N ARG A 170 -44.59 62.63 -15.56
CA ARG A 170 -45.02 63.52 -16.65
C ARG A 170 -46.49 63.29 -16.97
N ALA A 171 -47.24 64.38 -17.19
CA ALA A 171 -48.61 64.26 -17.59
C ALA A 171 -48.76 63.53 -18.95
N ALA A 172 -49.59 62.52 -18.98
CA ALA A 172 -49.73 61.61 -20.15
C ALA A 172 -50.10 62.37 -21.44
N HIS A 173 -50.87 63.41 -21.37
CA HIS A 173 -51.34 64.13 -22.59
C HIS A 173 -50.38 65.27 -23.01
N SER A 174 -49.66 65.90 -22.08
CA SER A 174 -48.86 67.12 -22.39
C SER A 174 -47.33 66.83 -22.37
N GLY A 175 -46.95 65.72 -21.81
CA GLY A 175 -45.49 65.37 -21.58
C GLY A 175 -44.83 66.34 -20.55
N LYS A 176 -45.55 67.28 -19.96
CA LYS A 176 -45.02 68.27 -19.02
C LYS A 176 -44.67 67.56 -17.70
N LEU A 177 -43.53 67.92 -17.11
CA LEU A 177 -43.14 67.43 -15.78
C LEU A 177 -44.12 67.96 -14.73
N THR A 178 -44.68 67.07 -13.91
CA THR A 178 -45.67 67.42 -12.86
C THR A 178 -45.15 67.17 -11.44
N GLY A 179 -44.13 66.33 -11.28
CA GLY A 179 -43.52 66.03 -9.98
C GLY A 179 -42.57 64.87 -10.04
N TYR A 180 -42.26 64.30 -8.88
CA TYR A 180 -41.29 63.16 -8.75
C TYR A 180 -41.84 62.13 -7.76
N ILE A 181 -41.50 60.83 -8.07
CA ILE A 181 -41.77 59.73 -7.17
C ILE A 181 -40.42 59.27 -6.66
N VAL A 182 -40.29 58.99 -5.37
CA VAL A 182 -39.15 58.38 -4.73
C VAL A 182 -39.60 57.17 -3.95
N VAL A 183 -39.09 56.02 -4.26
CA VAL A 183 -39.37 54.77 -3.55
C VAL A 183 -38.09 54.25 -2.93
N ALA A 184 -38.04 54.15 -1.61
CA ALA A 184 -36.95 53.55 -0.88
C ALA A 184 -37.37 52.17 -0.36
N ASN A 185 -36.69 51.13 -0.81
CA ASN A 185 -36.84 49.75 -0.34
C ASN A 185 -35.77 49.46 0.71
N LYS A 186 -36.18 49.20 1.95
CA LYS A 186 -35.30 48.89 3.09
C LYS A 186 -34.62 47.55 2.96
N MET A 187 -35.13 46.69 2.08
CA MET A 187 -34.60 45.34 1.85
C MET A 187 -34.44 44.51 3.14
N SER A 188 -35.39 44.61 4.07
CA SER A 188 -35.30 43.96 5.39
C SER A 188 -35.12 42.46 5.23
N TYR A 189 -35.95 41.84 4.39
CA TYR A 189 -35.84 40.40 4.08
C TYR A 189 -34.47 40.02 3.51
N TYR A 190 -33.93 40.82 2.58
CA TYR A 190 -32.59 40.58 2.03
C TYR A 190 -31.51 40.63 3.10
N ASN A 191 -31.57 41.68 3.94
CA ASN A 191 -30.55 41.87 4.97
C ASN A 191 -30.60 40.78 6.04
N GLU A 192 -31.79 40.35 6.45
CA GLU A 192 -31.99 39.24 7.40
C GLU A 192 -31.53 37.91 6.79
N LEU A 193 -31.96 37.61 5.58
CA LEU A 193 -31.55 36.40 4.86
C LEU A 193 -30.03 36.30 4.76
N MET A 194 -29.37 37.37 4.33
CA MET A 194 -27.89 37.36 4.18
C MET A 194 -27.18 37.22 5.53
N HIS A 195 -27.71 37.82 6.58
CA HIS A 195 -27.17 37.71 7.92
C HIS A 195 -27.34 36.30 8.50
N ASP A 196 -28.49 35.69 8.31
CA ASP A 196 -28.76 34.33 8.78
C ASP A 196 -28.01 33.28 7.97
N LEU A 197 -27.90 33.46 6.66
CA LEU A 197 -27.01 32.62 5.84
C LEU A 197 -25.59 32.68 6.39
N LEU A 198 -25.05 33.85 6.67
CA LEU A 198 -23.70 33.97 7.21
C LEU A 198 -23.55 33.23 8.55
N LYS A 199 -24.51 33.37 9.46
CA LYS A 199 -24.51 32.65 10.75
C LYS A 199 -24.54 31.14 10.56
N TRP A 200 -25.41 30.63 9.67
CA TRP A 200 -25.49 29.19 9.38
C TRP A 200 -24.22 28.68 8.75
N MET A 201 -23.61 29.40 7.80
CA MET A 201 -22.34 29.04 7.20
C MET A 201 -21.22 28.92 8.25
N VAL A 202 -21.13 29.88 9.19
CA VAL A 202 -20.14 29.82 10.28
C VAL A 202 -20.38 28.63 11.20
N ARG A 203 -21.64 28.34 11.56
CA ARG A 203 -21.99 27.18 12.40
C ARG A 203 -21.64 25.85 11.72
N ILE A 204 -22.02 25.68 10.45
CA ILE A 204 -21.73 24.49 9.68
C ILE A 204 -20.23 24.32 9.52
N SER A 205 -19.47 25.39 9.26
CA SER A 205 -18.00 25.35 9.18
C SER A 205 -17.38 24.89 10.49
N ALA A 206 -17.86 25.37 11.63
CA ALA A 206 -17.35 24.94 12.93
C ALA A 206 -17.59 23.45 13.19
N ILE A 207 -18.81 22.96 12.88
CA ILE A 207 -19.13 21.52 12.99
C ILE A 207 -18.24 20.69 12.04
N ALA A 208 -18.07 21.12 10.79
CA ALA A 208 -17.24 20.44 9.82
C ALA A 208 -15.78 20.32 10.27
N ILE A 209 -15.23 21.36 10.90
CA ILE A 209 -13.86 21.32 11.47
C ILE A 209 -13.76 20.26 12.57
N VAL A 210 -14.73 20.21 13.49
CA VAL A 210 -14.73 19.21 14.58
C VAL A 210 -14.80 17.79 14.03
N VAL A 211 -15.73 17.53 13.10
CA VAL A 211 -15.87 16.22 12.44
C VAL A 211 -14.58 15.84 11.72
N PHE A 212 -13.95 16.79 11.04
CA PHE A 212 -12.70 16.57 10.34
C PHE A 212 -11.55 16.21 11.31
N ILE A 213 -11.44 16.88 12.45
CA ILE A 213 -10.44 16.55 13.49
C ILE A 213 -10.65 15.12 13.99
N LEU A 214 -11.89 14.70 14.22
CA LEU A 214 -12.22 13.34 14.66
C LEU A 214 -11.85 12.30 13.60
N ILE A 215 -12.19 12.53 12.33
CA ILE A 215 -11.81 11.63 11.22
C ILE A 215 -10.28 11.53 11.09
N SER A 216 -9.58 12.68 11.12
CA SER A 216 -8.11 12.69 11.08
C SER A 216 -7.49 11.89 12.23
N TYR A 217 -8.03 12.04 13.44
CA TYR A 217 -7.58 11.27 14.60
C TYR A 217 -7.79 9.76 14.40
N MET A 218 -8.95 9.35 13.88
CA MET A 218 -9.24 7.94 13.58
C MET A 218 -8.28 7.37 12.53
N ILE A 219 -7.99 8.11 11.46
CA ILE A 219 -7.04 7.68 10.41
C ILE A 219 -5.62 7.55 10.99
N VAL A 220 -5.17 8.53 11.78
CA VAL A 220 -3.84 8.47 12.41
C VAL A 220 -3.72 7.25 13.32
N ARG A 221 -4.73 6.98 14.14
CA ARG A 221 -4.73 5.84 15.05
C ARG A 221 -4.91 4.51 14.32
N GLY A 222 -5.76 4.46 13.29
CA GLY A 222 -6.12 3.25 12.57
C GLY A 222 -5.11 2.82 11.50
N VAL A 223 -4.45 3.75 10.84
CA VAL A 223 -3.58 3.46 9.68
C VAL A 223 -2.13 3.86 9.94
N VAL A 224 -1.92 5.10 10.37
CA VAL A 224 -0.55 5.65 10.48
C VAL A 224 0.26 4.96 11.57
N ARG A 225 -0.33 4.69 12.71
CA ARG A 225 0.36 4.10 13.86
C ARG A 225 0.81 2.66 13.60
N PRO A 226 -0.04 1.74 13.08
CA PRO A 226 0.39 0.39 12.69
C PRO A 226 1.54 0.39 11.69
N ILE A 227 1.47 1.21 10.64
CA ILE A 227 2.54 1.31 9.63
C ILE A 227 3.87 1.79 10.26
N LYS A 228 3.82 2.74 11.19
CA LYS A 228 5.02 3.17 11.91
C LYS A 228 5.60 2.07 12.79
N GLU A 229 4.77 1.26 13.43
CA GLU A 229 5.21 0.12 14.24
C GLU A 229 5.89 -0.94 13.35
N MET A 230 5.31 -1.28 12.18
CA MET A 230 5.95 -2.16 11.19
C MET A 230 7.31 -1.62 10.72
N SER A 231 7.36 -0.34 10.37
CA SER A 231 8.60 0.32 9.94
C SER A 231 9.66 0.37 11.05
N LYS A 232 9.25 0.46 12.33
CA LYS A 232 10.16 0.40 13.46
C LYS A 232 10.77 -0.98 13.59
N VAL A 233 9.96 -2.05 13.57
CA VAL A 233 10.43 -3.44 13.64
C VAL A 233 11.36 -3.76 12.47
N ALA A 234 10.98 -3.38 11.25
CA ALA A 234 11.84 -3.58 10.07
C ALA A 234 13.20 -2.89 10.19
N ARG A 235 13.26 -1.67 10.76
CA ARG A 235 14.53 -0.96 11.02
C ARG A 235 15.34 -1.59 12.13
N GLU A 236 14.68 -2.09 13.17
CA GLU A 236 15.35 -2.77 14.30
C GLU A 236 16.02 -4.06 13.82
N VAL A 237 15.32 -4.89 13.05
CA VAL A 237 15.88 -6.11 12.47
C VAL A 237 16.96 -5.82 11.43
N ASN A 238 16.83 -4.74 10.65
CA ASN A 238 17.89 -4.33 9.71
C ASN A 238 19.16 -3.83 10.42
N ALA A 239 19.02 -3.23 11.61
CA ALA A 239 20.16 -2.78 12.41
C ALA A 239 20.83 -3.93 13.19
N ASP A 240 20.02 -4.87 13.67
CA ASP A 240 20.47 -6.11 14.32
C ASP A 240 19.71 -7.30 13.74
N PRO A 241 20.30 -8.03 12.80
CA PRO A 241 19.70 -9.23 12.20
C PRO A 241 19.38 -10.35 13.20
N ASN A 242 19.95 -10.30 14.42
CA ASN A 242 19.64 -11.26 15.48
C ASN A 242 18.44 -10.86 16.34
N SER A 243 17.86 -9.67 16.11
CA SER A 243 16.69 -9.21 16.86
C SER A 243 15.50 -10.14 16.68
N THR A 244 14.89 -10.52 17.79
CA THR A 244 13.65 -11.31 17.83
C THR A 244 12.40 -10.44 17.76
N ALA A 245 12.55 -9.14 17.43
CA ALA A 245 11.43 -8.22 17.32
C ALA A 245 10.43 -8.68 16.26
N ARG A 246 9.16 -8.67 16.63
CA ARG A 246 8.04 -9.03 15.73
C ARG A 246 6.95 -7.99 15.81
N ILE A 247 6.21 -7.85 14.72
CA ILE A 247 5.05 -6.98 14.63
C ILE A 247 3.93 -7.63 15.43
N ARG A 248 3.31 -6.86 16.33
CA ARG A 248 2.15 -7.32 17.10
C ARG A 248 0.97 -7.62 16.18
N ARG A 249 0.19 -8.64 16.50
CA ARG A 249 -1.08 -8.89 15.82
C ARG A 249 -2.03 -7.71 16.09
N PHE A 250 -2.50 -7.10 15.01
CA PHE A 250 -3.59 -6.14 15.08
C PHE A 250 -4.89 -6.96 15.12
N HIS A 251 -5.78 -6.69 16.08
CA HIS A 251 -7.08 -7.39 16.18
C HIS A 251 -8.04 -6.82 15.12
N ARG A 252 -7.69 -6.98 13.84
CA ARG A 252 -8.39 -6.46 12.68
C ARG A 252 -8.33 -7.51 11.57
N ASN A 253 -9.40 -7.59 10.77
CA ASN A 253 -9.44 -8.42 9.56
C ASN A 253 -9.34 -7.50 8.35
N ASP A 254 -8.18 -6.85 8.18
CA ASP A 254 -7.90 -5.94 7.07
C ASP A 254 -6.51 -6.24 6.46
N GLU A 255 -6.20 -5.54 5.36
CA GLU A 255 -4.96 -5.69 4.60
C GLU A 255 -3.72 -5.38 5.45
N LEU A 256 -3.85 -4.55 6.50
CA LEU A 256 -2.75 -4.24 7.41
C LEU A 256 -2.40 -5.45 8.30
N GLN A 257 -3.39 -6.24 8.70
CA GLN A 257 -3.16 -7.48 9.43
C GLN A 257 -2.49 -8.52 8.52
N GLU A 258 -2.94 -8.67 7.28
CA GLU A 258 -2.34 -9.57 6.30
C GLU A 258 -0.87 -9.20 6.03
N LEU A 259 -0.59 -7.91 5.85
CA LEU A 259 0.77 -7.41 5.69
C LEU A 259 1.64 -7.69 6.93
N ALA A 260 1.10 -7.51 8.14
CA ALA A 260 1.83 -7.81 9.38
C ALA A 260 2.18 -9.31 9.49
N VAL A 261 1.26 -10.19 9.11
CA VAL A 261 1.48 -11.65 9.09
C VAL A 261 2.55 -12.01 8.06
N SER A 262 2.43 -11.51 6.83
CA SER A 262 3.40 -11.78 5.76
C SER A 262 4.81 -11.29 6.12
N LEU A 263 4.91 -10.10 6.71
CA LEU A 263 6.19 -9.55 7.16
C LEU A 263 6.79 -10.37 8.30
N ASN A 264 5.99 -10.81 9.28
CA ASN A 264 6.46 -11.70 10.35
C ASN A 264 6.94 -13.05 9.80
N GLN A 265 6.23 -13.63 8.82
CA GLN A 265 6.67 -14.87 8.17
C GLN A 265 8.02 -14.70 7.45
N MET A 266 8.23 -13.54 6.79
CA MET A 266 9.52 -13.21 6.18
C MET A 266 10.63 -13.10 7.24
N LEU A 267 10.36 -12.41 8.36
CA LEU A 267 11.31 -12.28 9.47
C LEU A 267 11.64 -13.64 10.10
N ASP A 268 10.65 -14.53 10.25
CA ASP A 268 10.86 -15.88 10.77
C ASP A 268 11.69 -16.74 9.82
N ARG A 269 11.54 -16.61 8.50
CA ARG A 269 12.40 -17.26 7.52
C ARG A 269 13.84 -16.75 7.59
N MET A 270 14.01 -15.44 7.68
CA MET A 270 15.31 -14.80 7.79
C MET A 270 16.04 -15.24 9.08
N GLN A 271 15.34 -15.27 10.22
CA GLN A 271 15.91 -15.74 11.48
C GLN A 271 16.39 -17.18 11.39
N ARG A 272 15.55 -18.08 10.86
CA ARG A 272 15.95 -19.48 10.64
C ARG A 272 17.18 -19.61 9.76
N TYR A 273 17.27 -18.82 8.69
CA TYR A 273 18.44 -18.81 7.82
C TYR A 273 19.70 -18.37 8.57
N ILE A 274 19.63 -17.32 9.39
CA ILE A 274 20.74 -16.82 10.19
C ILE A 274 21.19 -17.86 11.22
N ASP A 275 20.24 -18.52 11.90
CA ASP A 275 20.55 -19.52 12.90
C ASP A 275 21.21 -20.75 12.26
N GLN A 276 20.73 -21.22 11.10
CA GLN A 276 21.36 -22.26 10.30
C GLN A 276 22.78 -21.88 9.83
N GLN A 277 22.99 -20.61 9.46
CA GLN A 277 24.31 -20.14 9.05
C GLN A 277 25.29 -20.08 10.22
N LYS A 278 24.84 -19.70 11.42
CA LYS A 278 25.69 -19.71 12.63
C LYS A 278 26.06 -21.13 13.03
N GLU A 279 25.09 -22.05 13.03
CA GLU A 279 25.32 -23.45 13.32
C GLU A 279 26.37 -24.03 12.35
N PHE A 280 26.19 -23.78 11.04
CA PHE A 280 27.15 -24.19 10.03
C PHE A 280 28.58 -23.67 10.31
N VAL A 281 28.76 -22.37 10.59
CA VAL A 281 30.07 -21.80 10.90
C VAL A 281 30.66 -22.42 12.17
N GLY A 282 29.81 -22.69 13.18
CA GLY A 282 30.22 -23.38 14.38
C GLY A 282 30.76 -24.78 14.12
N ASP A 283 29.98 -25.57 13.36
CA ASP A 283 30.34 -26.95 13.01
C ASP A 283 31.63 -27.03 12.16
N VAL A 284 31.75 -26.17 11.15
CA VAL A 284 32.96 -26.02 10.35
C VAL A 284 34.19 -25.75 11.21
N SER A 285 34.05 -24.82 12.17
CA SER A 285 35.13 -24.43 13.07
C SER A 285 35.57 -25.61 13.96
N HIS A 286 34.61 -26.41 14.41
CA HIS A 286 34.91 -27.62 15.20
C HIS A 286 35.57 -28.71 14.37
N GLU A 287 35.06 -29.01 13.16
CA GLU A 287 35.61 -30.07 12.31
C GLU A 287 36.98 -29.71 11.71
N LEU A 288 37.31 -28.43 11.56
CA LEU A 288 38.66 -28.00 11.14
C LEU A 288 39.66 -27.97 12.32
N ARG A 289 39.24 -27.73 13.54
CA ARG A 289 40.15 -27.64 14.70
C ARG A 289 40.80 -28.98 15.01
N THR A 290 40.06 -30.06 14.90
CA THR A 290 40.55 -31.41 15.25
C THR A 290 41.75 -31.86 14.38
N PRO A 291 41.66 -31.85 13.01
CA PRO A 291 42.79 -32.23 12.17
C PRO A 291 44.00 -31.30 12.35
N VAL A 292 43.77 -30.00 12.53
CA VAL A 292 44.86 -29.05 12.81
C VAL A 292 45.60 -29.41 14.11
N ALA A 293 44.88 -29.77 15.17
CA ALA A 293 45.49 -30.17 16.42
C ALA A 293 46.29 -31.50 16.30
N VAL A 294 45.81 -32.45 15.48
CA VAL A 294 46.52 -33.71 15.18
C VAL A 294 47.81 -33.43 14.43
N ILE A 295 47.75 -32.61 13.36
CA ILE A 295 48.92 -32.20 12.59
C ILE A 295 49.93 -31.50 13.50
N GLU A 296 49.49 -30.55 14.31
CA GLU A 296 50.37 -29.85 15.28
C GLU A 296 51.02 -30.83 16.25
N GLY A 297 50.25 -31.81 16.76
CA GLY A 297 50.75 -32.83 17.65
C GLY A 297 51.89 -33.67 17.02
N HIS A 298 51.66 -34.15 15.78
CA HIS A 298 52.66 -34.93 15.05
C HIS A 298 53.88 -34.10 14.64
N LEU A 299 53.72 -32.84 14.28
CA LEU A 299 54.84 -31.93 14.00
C LEU A 299 55.66 -31.66 15.27
N ASN A 300 55.06 -31.53 16.45
CA ASN A 300 55.75 -31.42 17.71
C ASN A 300 56.51 -32.69 18.08
N LEU A 301 55.99 -33.89 17.75
CA LEU A 301 56.70 -35.15 17.90
C LEU A 301 57.93 -35.20 17.00
N LEU A 302 57.78 -34.79 15.74
CA LEU A 302 58.90 -34.70 14.78
C LEU A 302 60.00 -33.73 15.24
N GLU A 303 59.61 -32.58 15.79
CA GLU A 303 60.58 -31.61 16.30
C GLU A 303 61.42 -32.17 17.45
N ARG A 304 60.80 -32.97 18.33
CA ARG A 304 61.48 -33.51 19.52
C ARG A 304 62.30 -34.77 19.26
N TRP A 305 61.77 -35.72 18.47
CA TRP A 305 62.35 -37.06 18.32
C TRP A 305 62.49 -37.51 16.86
N GLY A 306 61.97 -36.80 15.88
CA GLY A 306 61.96 -37.25 14.49
C GLY A 306 63.35 -37.42 13.85
N LYS A 307 64.45 -36.89 14.46
CA LYS A 307 65.82 -37.10 13.98
C LYS A 307 66.47 -38.40 14.50
N ASP A 308 65.97 -38.90 15.63
CA ASP A 308 66.60 -40.00 16.36
C ASP A 308 65.80 -41.30 16.24
N ASP A 309 64.52 -41.24 15.79
CA ASP A 309 63.61 -42.37 15.69
C ASP A 309 62.90 -42.36 14.30
N PRO A 310 63.36 -43.30 13.40
CA PRO A 310 62.76 -43.40 12.06
C PRO A 310 61.30 -43.83 12.04
N GLU A 311 60.80 -44.59 13.05
CA GLU A 311 59.39 -45.01 13.11
C GLU A 311 58.51 -43.83 13.43
N ILE A 312 58.89 -42.99 14.42
CA ILE A 312 58.19 -41.74 14.75
C ILE A 312 58.19 -40.78 13.55
N LEU A 313 59.30 -40.73 12.80
CA LEU A 313 59.40 -39.89 11.60
C LEU A 313 58.36 -40.30 10.55
N GLU A 314 58.31 -41.56 10.20
CA GLU A 314 57.41 -42.07 9.14
C GLU A 314 55.96 -42.01 9.58
N GLU A 315 55.64 -42.41 10.83
CA GLU A 315 54.30 -42.35 11.38
C GLU A 315 53.75 -40.92 11.38
N SER A 316 54.55 -39.96 11.90
CA SER A 316 54.11 -38.56 12.04
C SER A 316 53.92 -37.85 10.69
N ILE A 317 54.78 -38.16 9.68
CA ILE A 317 54.60 -37.61 8.33
C ILE A 317 53.33 -38.19 7.71
N ASN A 318 53.13 -39.50 7.80
CA ASN A 318 51.95 -40.14 7.23
C ASN A 318 50.65 -39.66 7.88
N ALA A 319 50.61 -39.56 9.19
CA ALA A 319 49.45 -39.04 9.93
C ALA A 319 49.16 -37.58 9.55
N SER A 320 50.21 -36.74 9.47
CA SER A 320 50.01 -35.32 9.08
C SER A 320 49.52 -35.20 7.63
N LEU A 321 50.04 -36.00 6.72
CA LEU A 321 49.60 -36.03 5.32
C LEU A 321 48.13 -36.51 5.20
N GLN A 322 47.78 -37.54 5.96
CA GLN A 322 46.43 -38.08 6.00
C GLN A 322 45.42 -37.03 6.48
N GLU A 323 45.73 -36.29 7.55
CA GLU A 323 44.84 -35.24 8.05
C GLU A 323 44.79 -34.02 7.10
N ALA A 324 45.89 -33.68 6.43
CA ALA A 324 45.87 -32.62 5.39
C ALA A 324 44.96 -32.99 4.21
N ASN A 325 45.05 -34.22 3.73
CA ASN A 325 44.15 -34.72 2.68
C ASN A 325 42.70 -34.75 3.13
N ARG A 326 42.45 -35.14 4.38
CA ARG A 326 41.10 -35.09 4.96
C ARG A 326 40.53 -33.67 5.01
N MET A 327 41.35 -32.69 5.41
CA MET A 327 40.95 -31.27 5.40
C MET A 327 40.63 -30.80 3.96
N GLN A 328 41.42 -31.22 2.97
CA GLN A 328 41.15 -30.86 1.58
C GLN A 328 39.80 -31.40 1.12
N HIS A 329 39.48 -32.68 1.41
CA HIS A 329 38.16 -33.25 1.12
C HIS A 329 37.03 -32.50 1.84
N LEU A 330 37.20 -32.16 3.11
CA LEU A 330 36.20 -31.39 3.87
C LEU A 330 35.92 -30.03 3.23
N ILE A 331 36.96 -29.31 2.82
CA ILE A 331 36.82 -28.03 2.14
C ILE A 331 36.08 -28.20 0.80
N GLN A 332 36.38 -29.24 0.04
CA GLN A 332 35.69 -29.53 -1.23
C GLN A 332 34.21 -29.83 -1.02
N GLU A 333 33.86 -30.66 -0.02
CA GLU A 333 32.46 -30.94 0.35
C GLU A 333 31.71 -29.67 0.80
N MET A 334 32.37 -28.73 1.50
CA MET A 334 31.79 -27.45 1.87
C MET A 334 31.53 -26.55 0.65
N LEU A 335 32.46 -26.53 -0.32
CA LEU A 335 32.26 -25.79 -1.57
C LEU A 335 31.10 -26.40 -2.39
N ASP A 336 31.00 -27.70 -2.41
CA ASP A 336 29.90 -28.41 -3.10
C ASP A 336 28.56 -28.14 -2.43
N LEU A 337 28.51 -28.10 -1.10
CA LEU A 337 27.31 -27.70 -0.35
C LEU A 337 26.87 -26.27 -0.65
N THR A 338 27.80 -25.31 -0.69
CA THR A 338 27.49 -23.90 -1.02
C THR A 338 27.05 -23.74 -2.48
N ARG A 339 27.65 -24.50 -3.41
CA ARG A 339 27.20 -24.54 -4.82
C ARG A 339 25.80 -25.12 -4.95
N ALA A 340 25.48 -26.18 -4.19
CA ALA A 340 24.15 -26.78 -4.15
C ALA A 340 23.05 -25.80 -3.67
N GLU A 341 23.41 -24.76 -2.93
CA GLU A 341 22.48 -23.68 -2.54
C GLU A 341 22.18 -22.69 -3.67
N GLN A 342 23.01 -22.60 -4.71
CA GLN A 342 22.88 -21.65 -5.82
C GLN A 342 22.38 -22.29 -7.14
N ILE A 343 22.03 -23.56 -7.12
CA ILE A 343 21.65 -24.36 -8.31
C ILE A 343 20.51 -23.71 -9.13
N ASN A 344 19.48 -23.22 -8.48
CA ASN A 344 18.32 -22.59 -9.16
C ASN A 344 18.70 -21.35 -9.98
N VAL A 345 19.84 -20.72 -9.68
CA VAL A 345 20.35 -19.56 -10.42
C VAL A 345 21.26 -20.01 -11.57
N GLN A 346 22.04 -21.06 -11.33
CA GLN A 346 23.11 -21.49 -12.26
C GLN A 346 22.62 -22.46 -13.33
N TYR A 347 21.69 -23.37 -13.01
CA TYR A 347 21.22 -24.43 -13.93
C TYR A 347 19.67 -24.55 -13.94
N PRO A 348 18.91 -23.48 -14.13
CA PRO A 348 17.46 -23.50 -13.98
C PRO A 348 16.72 -24.35 -15.03
N ASN A 349 17.35 -24.57 -16.20
CA ASN A 349 16.75 -25.23 -17.35
C ASN A 349 17.48 -26.48 -17.79
N ALA A 350 18.32 -27.06 -16.92
CA ALA A 350 19.09 -28.26 -17.27
C ALA A 350 18.18 -29.49 -17.37
N VAL A 351 18.37 -30.30 -18.41
CA VAL A 351 17.64 -31.55 -18.67
C VAL A 351 18.66 -32.67 -18.86
N THR A 352 18.44 -33.79 -18.17
CA THR A 352 19.34 -34.92 -18.18
C THR A 352 18.58 -36.23 -18.47
N ASN A 353 19.14 -37.07 -19.33
CA ASN A 353 18.71 -38.45 -19.52
C ASN A 353 19.21 -39.30 -18.34
N VAL A 354 18.27 -39.94 -17.65
CA VAL A 354 18.59 -40.71 -16.43
C VAL A 354 19.38 -41.97 -16.74
N ALA A 355 18.98 -42.72 -17.76
CA ALA A 355 19.59 -43.98 -18.11
C ALA A 355 21.08 -43.83 -18.47
N ASP A 356 21.46 -42.76 -19.18
CA ASP A 356 22.83 -42.49 -19.57
C ASP A 356 23.73 -42.21 -18.36
N VAL A 357 23.23 -41.46 -17.38
CA VAL A 357 23.99 -41.14 -16.16
C VAL A 357 24.14 -42.37 -15.28
N LEU A 358 23.07 -43.15 -15.09
CA LEU A 358 23.15 -44.40 -14.31
C LEU A 358 24.15 -45.38 -14.87
N LYS A 359 24.18 -45.60 -16.20
CA LYS A 359 25.16 -46.48 -16.86
C LYS A 359 26.59 -45.99 -16.64
N ARG A 360 26.81 -44.69 -16.77
CA ARG A 360 28.11 -44.08 -16.58
C ARG A 360 28.60 -44.25 -15.14
N VAL A 361 27.79 -43.82 -14.17
CA VAL A 361 28.18 -43.89 -12.76
C VAL A 361 28.41 -45.34 -12.30
N ALA A 362 27.52 -46.26 -12.66
CA ALA A 362 27.71 -47.68 -12.34
C ALA A 362 29.01 -48.25 -12.94
N GLY A 363 29.33 -47.91 -14.20
CA GLY A 363 30.56 -48.31 -14.87
C GLY A 363 31.83 -47.72 -14.23
N ASP A 364 31.80 -46.40 -13.95
CA ASP A 364 32.93 -45.69 -13.34
C ASP A 364 33.22 -46.23 -11.91
N MET A 365 32.17 -46.41 -11.11
CA MET A 365 32.31 -46.91 -9.74
C MET A 365 32.76 -48.38 -9.70
N ALA A 366 32.31 -49.22 -10.64
CA ALA A 366 32.80 -50.59 -10.76
C ALA A 366 34.28 -50.64 -11.16
N MET A 367 34.78 -49.70 -11.95
CA MET A 367 36.18 -49.61 -12.33
C MET A 367 37.07 -49.17 -11.15
N VAL A 368 36.59 -48.20 -10.35
CA VAL A 368 37.32 -47.66 -9.19
C VAL A 368 37.33 -48.66 -8.02
N HIS A 369 36.21 -49.34 -7.77
CA HIS A 369 36.05 -50.28 -6.66
C HIS A 369 35.94 -51.74 -7.17
N GLN A 370 37.03 -52.27 -7.67
CA GLN A 370 37.09 -53.60 -8.26
C GLN A 370 36.79 -54.77 -7.31
N ASP A 371 36.82 -54.51 -6.01
CA ASP A 371 36.47 -55.43 -4.94
C ASP A 371 34.99 -55.47 -4.61
N PHE A 372 34.17 -54.56 -5.22
CA PHE A 372 32.72 -54.50 -5.08
C PHE A 372 32.00 -54.94 -6.35
N SER A 373 30.88 -55.63 -6.21
CA SER A 373 29.94 -55.91 -7.29
C SER A 373 28.92 -54.80 -7.36
N ILE A 374 28.91 -54.01 -8.45
CA ILE A 374 27.96 -52.93 -8.65
C ILE A 374 26.94 -53.35 -9.70
N GLY A 375 25.74 -53.72 -9.26
CA GLY A 375 24.61 -54.09 -10.11
C GLY A 375 23.84 -52.85 -10.60
N LEU A 376 23.31 -52.93 -11.84
CA LEU A 376 22.46 -51.90 -12.41
C LEU A 376 21.23 -52.56 -13.06
N GLU A 377 20.04 -52.23 -12.53
CA GLU A 377 18.74 -52.72 -12.99
C GLU A 377 17.87 -51.53 -13.47
N MET A 378 17.48 -51.53 -14.75
CA MET A 378 16.74 -50.44 -15.37
C MET A 378 15.61 -50.93 -16.28
N ASP A 379 15.12 -52.16 -16.05
CA ASP A 379 14.13 -52.77 -16.95
C ASP A 379 12.79 -51.98 -16.97
N ASP A 380 12.44 -51.32 -15.89
CA ASP A 380 11.23 -50.51 -15.74
C ASP A 380 11.45 -49.03 -16.11
N LEU A 381 12.64 -48.65 -16.60
CA LEU A 381 12.94 -47.26 -16.99
C LEU A 381 13.03 -47.13 -18.52
N PRO A 382 12.12 -46.40 -19.19
CA PRO A 382 12.24 -46.09 -20.61
C PRO A 382 13.57 -45.38 -20.92
N GLN A 383 14.24 -45.78 -21.99
CA GLN A 383 15.58 -45.28 -22.36
C GLN A 383 15.64 -43.76 -22.61
N ASP A 384 14.51 -43.14 -22.98
CA ASP A 384 14.39 -41.71 -23.26
C ASP A 384 13.80 -40.92 -22.06
N THR A 385 13.87 -41.49 -20.86
CA THR A 385 13.36 -40.80 -19.65
C THR A 385 14.28 -39.68 -19.21
N GLU A 386 13.74 -38.49 -19.15
CA GLU A 386 14.44 -37.25 -18.81
C GLU A 386 13.87 -36.59 -17.55
N ILE A 387 14.74 -35.98 -16.77
CA ILE A 387 14.39 -35.19 -15.58
C ILE A 387 15.06 -33.81 -15.64
N GLN A 388 14.49 -32.85 -14.88
CA GLN A 388 15.07 -31.52 -14.78
C GLN A 388 16.16 -31.50 -13.71
N ILE A 389 17.41 -31.79 -14.14
CA ILE A 389 18.62 -31.75 -13.29
C ILE A 389 19.82 -31.49 -14.17
N TYR A 390 20.87 -30.84 -13.66
CA TYR A 390 22.16 -30.78 -14.32
C TYR A 390 22.85 -32.12 -14.20
N GLN A 391 23.37 -32.64 -15.32
CA GLN A 391 23.97 -33.97 -15.41
C GLN A 391 25.05 -34.23 -14.34
N GLY A 392 25.98 -33.28 -14.14
CA GLY A 392 27.02 -33.40 -13.14
C GLY A 392 26.49 -33.48 -11.68
N HIS A 393 25.34 -32.88 -11.40
CA HIS A 393 24.71 -32.97 -10.08
C HIS A 393 24.01 -34.33 -9.85
N LEU A 394 23.45 -34.94 -10.90
CA LEU A 394 22.93 -36.30 -10.81
C LEU A 394 24.07 -37.31 -10.64
N GLU A 395 25.18 -37.16 -11.37
CA GLU A 395 26.40 -37.96 -11.20
C GLU A 395 26.92 -37.84 -9.76
N GLN A 396 27.08 -36.61 -9.24
CA GLN A 396 27.53 -36.35 -7.88
C GLN A 396 26.62 -36.98 -6.83
N LEU A 397 25.30 -36.86 -6.99
CA LEU A 397 24.31 -37.45 -6.10
C LEU A 397 24.48 -38.97 -6.02
N LEU A 398 24.58 -39.63 -7.17
CA LEU A 398 24.73 -41.09 -7.24
C LEU A 398 26.08 -41.55 -6.66
N VAL A 399 27.17 -40.85 -6.98
CA VAL A 399 28.51 -41.15 -6.42
C VAL A 399 28.48 -41.04 -4.88
N ILE A 400 27.86 -40.01 -4.30
CA ILE A 400 27.72 -39.86 -2.84
C ILE A 400 27.02 -41.07 -2.23
N LEU A 401 25.93 -41.54 -2.83
CA LEU A 401 25.16 -42.66 -2.29
C LEU A 401 25.88 -44.00 -2.45
N VAL A 402 26.49 -44.23 -3.61
CA VAL A 402 27.26 -45.45 -3.87
C VAL A 402 28.51 -45.53 -2.98
N ASP A 403 29.26 -44.42 -2.84
CA ASP A 403 30.43 -44.33 -1.97
C ASP A 403 30.06 -44.54 -0.48
N ASN A 404 28.91 -44.01 -0.03
CA ASN A 404 28.37 -44.33 1.29
C ASN A 404 28.08 -45.83 1.43
N GLY A 405 27.40 -46.45 0.46
CA GLY A 405 27.15 -47.89 0.46
C GLY A 405 28.42 -48.71 0.56
N ILE A 406 29.47 -48.38 -0.22
CA ILE A 406 30.76 -49.02 -0.19
C ILE A 406 31.45 -48.91 1.18
N LYS A 407 31.44 -47.72 1.79
CA LYS A 407 32.06 -47.46 3.10
C LYS A 407 31.45 -48.28 4.24
N TYR A 408 30.14 -48.52 4.17
CA TYR A 408 29.42 -49.19 5.25
C TYR A 408 29.11 -50.65 4.99
N SER A 409 29.38 -51.20 3.77
CA SER A 409 29.23 -52.61 3.41
C SER A 409 30.54 -53.36 3.61
N THR A 410 30.70 -53.98 4.78
CA THR A 410 31.94 -54.67 5.12
C THR A 410 31.89 -56.16 4.82
N THR A 411 30.73 -56.80 4.95
CA THR A 411 30.56 -58.27 4.87
C THR A 411 30.17 -58.72 3.47
N ARG A 412 29.19 -58.03 2.86
CA ARG A 412 28.74 -58.30 1.49
C ARG A 412 29.10 -57.08 0.63
N LYS A 413 30.12 -57.28 -0.23
CA LYS A 413 30.67 -56.25 -1.12
C LYS A 413 29.82 -56.11 -2.38
N GLU A 414 28.59 -55.66 -2.21
CA GLU A 414 27.62 -55.54 -3.29
C GLU A 414 26.79 -54.26 -3.11
N ILE A 415 26.63 -53.51 -4.20
CA ILE A 415 25.74 -52.33 -4.28
C ILE A 415 24.82 -52.54 -5.47
N ASN A 416 23.52 -52.38 -5.27
CA ASN A 416 22.54 -52.43 -6.35
C ASN A 416 21.95 -51.06 -6.62
N ILE A 417 22.04 -50.63 -7.88
CA ILE A 417 21.39 -49.43 -8.36
C ILE A 417 20.20 -49.88 -9.20
N SER A 418 18.98 -49.50 -8.83
CA SER A 418 17.80 -49.76 -9.64
C SER A 418 17.07 -48.47 -9.97
N ALA A 419 16.46 -48.43 -11.17
CA ALA A 419 15.66 -47.27 -11.55
C ALA A 419 14.42 -47.69 -12.35
N GLY A 420 13.31 -47.01 -12.10
CA GLY A 420 12.05 -47.26 -12.77
C GLY A 420 11.21 -45.99 -12.86
N LEU A 421 10.21 -46.03 -13.73
CA LEU A 421 9.20 -44.96 -13.86
C LEU A 421 7.89 -45.43 -13.21
N ALA A 422 7.51 -44.80 -12.13
CA ALA A 422 6.24 -45.07 -11.45
C ALA A 422 5.31 -43.86 -11.59
N GLN A 423 4.18 -44.02 -12.28
CA GLN A 423 3.24 -42.97 -12.61
C GLN A 423 3.91 -41.82 -13.39
N THR A 424 4.27 -40.71 -12.72
CA THR A 424 4.90 -39.51 -13.29
C THR A 424 6.31 -39.29 -12.77
N ASP A 425 6.78 -40.11 -11.85
CA ASP A 425 8.03 -39.87 -11.15
C ASP A 425 9.06 -40.98 -11.47
N VAL A 426 10.30 -40.57 -11.65
CA VAL A 426 11.46 -41.47 -11.77
C VAL A 426 11.89 -41.80 -10.36
N HIS A 427 11.93 -43.10 -10.04
CA HIS A 427 12.49 -43.62 -8.81
C HIS A 427 13.87 -44.19 -9.09
N ILE A 428 14.87 -43.74 -8.35
CA ILE A 428 16.22 -44.28 -8.36
C ILE A 428 16.51 -44.79 -6.96
N ILE A 429 16.91 -46.04 -6.85
CA ILE A 429 17.19 -46.70 -5.57
C ILE A 429 18.64 -47.15 -5.58
N VAL A 430 19.39 -46.76 -4.55
CA VAL A 430 20.74 -47.25 -4.29
C VAL A 430 20.67 -48.10 -3.02
N GLN A 431 20.91 -49.42 -3.17
CA GLN A 431 20.85 -50.39 -2.09
C GLN A 431 22.24 -50.84 -1.71
N ASP A 432 22.56 -50.78 -0.43
CA ASP A 432 23.73 -51.44 0.17
C ASP A 432 23.32 -52.62 1.07
N PHE A 433 24.27 -53.50 1.38
CA PHE A 433 24.09 -54.62 2.27
C PHE A 433 25.02 -54.50 3.50
N GLY A 434 25.12 -53.28 4.03
CA GLY A 434 26.00 -52.92 5.11
C GLY A 434 25.40 -53.07 6.51
N GLU A 435 25.94 -52.26 7.43
CA GLU A 435 25.57 -52.30 8.86
C GLU A 435 24.14 -51.84 9.12
N GLY A 436 23.49 -51.17 8.15
CA GLY A 436 22.16 -50.59 8.31
C GLY A 436 22.13 -49.39 9.26
N ILE A 437 20.95 -48.80 9.40
CA ILE A 437 20.73 -47.55 10.15
C ILE A 437 19.57 -47.72 11.09
N SER A 438 19.74 -47.34 12.37
CA SER A 438 18.68 -47.37 13.37
C SER A 438 17.50 -46.44 13.02
N LYS A 439 16.29 -46.76 13.44
CA LYS A 439 15.10 -45.90 13.19
C LYS A 439 15.24 -44.48 13.74
N GLU A 440 15.99 -44.32 14.84
CA GLU A 440 16.21 -42.99 15.45
C GLU A 440 17.15 -42.15 14.59
N ASP A 441 18.10 -42.79 13.91
CA ASP A 441 19.14 -42.12 13.13
C ASP A 441 18.71 -41.83 11.68
N GLN A 442 17.76 -42.62 11.12
CA GLN A 442 17.25 -42.42 9.76
C GLN A 442 16.77 -40.99 9.46
N SER A 443 16.19 -40.31 10.47
CA SER A 443 15.78 -38.93 10.31
C SER A 443 16.92 -37.92 10.46
N LYS A 444 18.05 -38.33 11.03
CA LYS A 444 19.17 -37.43 11.38
C LYS A 444 20.34 -37.53 10.39
N ILE A 445 20.47 -38.66 9.64
CA ILE A 445 21.59 -38.88 8.71
C ILE A 445 21.75 -37.85 7.61
N PHE A 446 20.69 -37.11 7.30
CA PHE A 446 20.68 -35.99 6.34
C PHE A 446 21.11 -34.65 6.96
N ASN A 447 21.29 -34.61 8.30
CA ASN A 447 21.80 -33.40 8.96
C ASN A 447 23.29 -33.24 8.68
N ARG A 448 23.77 -32.03 8.56
CA ARG A 448 25.18 -31.71 8.32
C ARG A 448 26.02 -32.24 9.50
N PHE A 449 27.19 -32.84 9.19
CA PHE A 449 28.14 -33.41 10.15
C PHE A 449 27.57 -34.50 11.06
N TYR A 450 26.37 -35.02 10.75
CA TYR A 450 25.78 -36.10 11.53
C TYR A 450 26.45 -37.45 11.20
N ARG A 451 26.76 -38.23 12.23
CA ARG A 451 27.38 -39.54 12.13
C ARG A 451 26.81 -40.44 13.23
N VAL A 452 26.40 -41.65 12.89
CA VAL A 452 25.80 -42.62 13.83
C VAL A 452 26.83 -43.05 14.90
N ASP A 453 28.11 -43.21 14.55
CA ASP A 453 29.15 -43.56 15.51
C ASP A 453 30.43 -42.74 15.26
N LYS A 454 30.71 -41.78 16.14
CA LYS A 454 31.85 -40.85 15.99
C LYS A 454 33.22 -41.49 16.13
N ALA A 455 33.34 -42.63 16.86
CA ALA A 455 34.62 -43.27 17.13
C ALA A 455 35.03 -44.20 15.98
N ARG A 456 34.12 -45.05 15.53
CA ARG A 456 34.35 -46.09 14.52
C ARG A 456 34.48 -45.55 13.09
N THR A 457 33.82 -44.41 12.83
CA THR A 457 33.78 -43.80 11.49
C THR A 457 35.00 -42.92 11.19
N ARG A 458 35.87 -42.59 12.18
CA ARG A 458 37.12 -41.86 11.91
C ARG A 458 38.08 -42.68 11.08
N GLU A 459 38.11 -44.01 11.28
CA GLU A 459 38.91 -44.94 10.49
C GLU A 459 38.35 -45.14 9.06
N LYS A 460 37.01 -45.05 8.87
CA LYS A 460 36.33 -45.23 7.56
C LYS A 460 36.27 -43.94 6.71
N GLY A 461 36.77 -42.80 7.20
CA GLY A 461 37.04 -41.58 6.43
C GLY A 461 35.79 -40.86 5.84
N GLY A 462 34.92 -40.30 6.64
CA GLY A 462 33.81 -39.44 6.15
C GLY A 462 33.54 -38.26 7.07
N ASN A 463 33.21 -37.09 6.50
CA ASN A 463 33.00 -35.85 7.27
C ASN A 463 31.50 -35.61 7.64
N GLY A 464 30.57 -36.50 7.21
CA GLY A 464 29.14 -36.39 7.49
C GLY A 464 28.44 -35.27 6.69
N LEU A 465 29.04 -34.83 5.59
CA LEU A 465 28.44 -33.82 4.69
C LEU A 465 27.78 -34.45 3.46
N GLY A 466 28.22 -35.64 3.00
CA GLY A 466 27.77 -36.24 1.74
C GLY A 466 26.25 -36.38 1.63
N LEU A 467 25.59 -37.01 2.63
CA LEU A 467 24.13 -37.17 2.59
C LEU A 467 23.37 -35.84 2.69
N SER A 468 23.91 -34.84 3.39
CA SER A 468 23.33 -33.50 3.44
C SER A 468 23.47 -32.78 2.09
N ILE A 469 24.55 -32.98 1.36
CA ILE A 469 24.73 -32.51 -0.03
C ILE A 469 23.72 -33.21 -0.95
N ALA A 470 23.61 -34.54 -0.85
CA ALA A 470 22.63 -35.31 -1.62
C ALA A 470 21.21 -34.82 -1.43
N GLN A 471 20.79 -34.63 -0.18
CA GLN A 471 19.45 -34.08 0.13
C GLN A 471 19.27 -32.67 -0.42
N LYS A 472 20.30 -31.82 -0.33
CA LYS A 472 20.22 -30.43 -0.84
C LYS A 472 20.12 -30.43 -2.36
N LEU A 473 20.89 -31.25 -3.06
CA LEU A 473 20.80 -31.43 -4.51
C LEU A 473 19.39 -31.86 -4.93
N VAL A 474 18.88 -32.93 -4.33
CA VAL A 474 17.54 -33.46 -4.65
C VAL A 474 16.45 -32.41 -4.42
N ASN A 475 16.46 -31.75 -3.26
CA ASN A 475 15.47 -30.70 -2.92
C ASN A 475 15.55 -29.48 -3.85
N SER A 476 16.76 -29.13 -4.33
CA SER A 476 16.95 -28.00 -5.24
C SER A 476 16.37 -28.27 -6.64
N TYR A 477 16.21 -29.51 -7.01
CA TYR A 477 15.57 -29.95 -8.26
C TYR A 477 14.15 -30.49 -8.05
N HIS A 478 13.51 -30.12 -6.94
CA HIS A 478 12.12 -30.48 -6.60
C HIS A 478 11.88 -32.00 -6.46
N GLY A 479 12.96 -32.77 -6.25
CA GLY A 479 12.88 -34.17 -5.94
C GLY A 479 12.68 -34.45 -4.44
N LYS A 480 12.63 -35.74 -4.10
CA LYS A 480 12.55 -36.22 -2.72
C LYS A 480 13.59 -37.33 -2.52
N ILE A 481 14.27 -37.33 -1.37
CA ILE A 481 15.15 -38.39 -0.95
C ILE A 481 14.66 -38.98 0.38
N SER A 482 14.66 -40.29 0.47
CA SER A 482 14.30 -41.03 1.68
C SER A 482 15.21 -42.22 1.87
N VAL A 483 15.18 -42.84 3.05
CA VAL A 483 15.96 -44.04 3.38
C VAL A 483 15.04 -45.07 4.03
N GLU A 484 15.17 -46.31 3.61
CA GLU A 484 14.63 -47.51 4.26
C GLU A 484 15.79 -48.37 4.68
N SER A 485 15.92 -48.69 5.96
CA SER A 485 17.05 -49.42 6.49
C SER A 485 16.67 -50.25 7.71
N VAL A 486 17.34 -51.41 7.82
CA VAL A 486 17.26 -52.30 8.98
C VAL A 486 18.68 -52.58 9.46
N GLU A 487 18.95 -52.38 10.75
CA GLU A 487 20.24 -52.69 11.34
C GLU A 487 20.69 -54.13 11.02
N GLY A 488 21.90 -54.28 10.52
CA GLY A 488 22.49 -55.55 10.12
C GLY A 488 22.04 -56.11 8.76
N GLN A 489 21.15 -55.44 8.04
CA GLN A 489 20.64 -55.90 6.74
C GLN A 489 20.96 -54.94 5.59
N GLY A 490 21.44 -53.72 5.88
CA GLY A 490 21.77 -52.70 4.89
C GLY A 490 20.74 -51.59 4.77
N SER A 491 20.91 -50.73 3.78
CA SER A 491 20.07 -49.58 3.55
C SER A 491 19.68 -49.41 2.09
N GLN A 492 18.52 -48.86 1.84
CA GLN A 492 18.03 -48.41 0.54
C GLN A 492 17.80 -46.91 0.57
N PHE A 493 18.55 -46.17 -0.23
CA PHE A 493 18.32 -44.76 -0.48
C PHE A 493 17.43 -44.59 -1.69
N ILE A 494 16.26 -44.01 -1.52
CA ILE A 494 15.25 -43.86 -2.56
C ILE A 494 15.19 -42.38 -2.95
N ILE A 495 15.39 -42.09 -4.24
CA ILE A 495 15.35 -40.77 -4.83
C ILE A 495 14.19 -40.72 -5.81
N GLU A 496 13.38 -39.68 -5.71
CA GLU A 496 12.22 -39.47 -6.57
C GLU A 496 12.38 -38.13 -7.31
N PHE A 497 12.23 -38.12 -8.63
CA PHE A 497 12.21 -36.90 -9.45
C PHE A 497 11.04 -36.94 -10.41
N PRO A 498 10.35 -35.80 -10.63
CA PRO A 498 9.32 -35.70 -11.67
C PRO A 498 9.91 -35.96 -13.05
N ALA A 499 9.34 -36.93 -13.78
CA ALA A 499 9.71 -37.19 -15.16
C ALA A 499 9.22 -36.06 -16.06
N LEU A 500 10.05 -35.66 -17.02
CA LEU A 500 9.68 -34.65 -18.01
C LEU A 500 8.96 -35.30 -19.19
N THR A 501 7.87 -34.70 -19.61
CA THR A 501 7.28 -35.00 -20.93
C THR A 501 8.20 -34.46 -22.04
N LYS A 502 8.20 -35.08 -23.22
CA LYS A 502 9.00 -34.61 -24.39
C LYS A 502 8.81 -33.10 -24.67
N LYS A 503 7.61 -32.59 -24.50
CA LYS A 503 7.29 -31.16 -24.70
C LYS A 503 7.95 -30.29 -23.63
N GLN A 504 7.92 -30.69 -22.34
CA GLN A 504 8.56 -29.98 -21.26
C GLN A 504 10.09 -29.94 -21.41
N ALA A 505 10.71 -31.08 -21.73
CA ALA A 505 12.13 -31.18 -21.95
C ALA A 505 12.58 -30.27 -23.12
N GLN A 506 11.84 -30.25 -24.21
CA GLN A 506 12.12 -29.37 -25.35
C GLN A 506 12.04 -27.90 -24.97
N THR A 507 10.99 -27.49 -24.24
CA THR A 507 10.80 -26.10 -23.77
C THR A 507 11.95 -25.66 -22.87
N LEU A 508 12.43 -26.54 -21.97
CA LEU A 508 13.56 -26.24 -21.08
C LEU A 508 14.86 -26.07 -21.87
N ARG A 509 15.11 -26.93 -22.87
CA ARG A 509 16.28 -26.79 -23.73
C ARG A 509 16.29 -25.51 -24.56
N GLU A 510 15.14 -25.10 -25.12
CA GLU A 510 14.99 -23.85 -25.85
C GLU A 510 15.28 -22.64 -24.93
N ARG A 511 14.80 -22.67 -23.69
CA ARG A 511 15.11 -21.64 -22.69
C ARG A 511 16.59 -21.60 -22.32
N ALA A 512 17.22 -22.76 -22.17
CA ALA A 512 18.65 -22.85 -21.86
C ALA A 512 19.52 -22.30 -23.01
N GLN A 513 19.12 -22.52 -24.26
CA GLN A 513 19.80 -21.94 -25.44
C GLN A 513 19.65 -20.42 -25.50
N SER A 514 18.44 -19.91 -25.32
CA SER A 514 18.15 -18.45 -25.31
C SER A 514 18.90 -17.71 -24.20
N GLN A 515 19.14 -18.35 -23.04
CA GLN A 515 19.95 -17.76 -21.98
C GLN A 515 21.44 -17.68 -22.34
N LYS A 516 21.98 -18.70 -22.99
CA LYS A 516 23.39 -18.71 -23.45
C LYS A 516 23.68 -17.71 -24.58
N GLU A 517 22.66 -17.36 -25.36
CA GLU A 517 22.77 -16.35 -26.43
C GLU A 517 22.62 -14.91 -25.88
N ALA A 518 22.10 -14.75 -24.66
CA ALA A 518 21.91 -13.46 -24.01
C ALA A 518 23.06 -13.05 -23.05
N GLU A 519 23.94 -13.99 -22.67
CA GLU A 519 25.17 -13.75 -21.92
C GLU A 519 26.37 -13.52 -22.88
#